data_6b6c45c0aa714a7a8b1063dab0555b44
#
_entry.id   6b6c45c0aa714a7a8b1063dab0555b44
#
_cell.length_a   1.000
_cell.length_b   1.000
_cell.length_c   1.000
_cell.angle_alpha   90.00
_cell.angle_beta   90.00
_cell.angle_gamma   90.00
#
_symmetry.space_group_name_H-M   'P 1'
#
loop_
_entity.id
_entity.type
_entity.pdbx_description
1 polymer ?
#
loop_
_entity_poly.entity_id
_entity_poly.type
_entity_poly.pdbx_seq_one_letter_code
_entity_poly.pdbx_strand_id
1 'polypeptide(L)' 'MIEFKVEGEFIHKSQLLKAANLVQTGGEAQIVVTEGRVRYNGHIDYRKRLKVKPGDTVEFAGEIIRAI' A
#
# COMPACT_ATOMS: atom_id res chain seq x y z
N MET A 1 -6.47 11.87 3.21
CA MET A 1 -5.14 11.24 3.02
C MET A 1 -4.67 10.67 4.34
N ILE A 2 -4.18 9.46 4.30
CA ILE A 2 -3.63 8.78 5.48
C ILE A 2 -2.12 8.91 5.43
N GLU A 3 -1.50 9.42 6.51
CA GLU A 3 -0.05 9.43 6.61
C GLU A 3 0.38 8.23 7.45
N PHE A 4 1.35 7.49 6.95
CA PHE A 4 1.87 6.30 7.63
C PHE A 4 3.40 6.41 7.74
N LYS A 5 3.88 6.41 8.98
CA LYS A 5 5.32 6.47 9.22
C LYS A 5 5.96 5.12 8.99
N VAL A 6 6.88 5.06 8.05
CA VAL A 6 7.60 3.82 7.74
C VAL A 6 8.68 3.60 8.78
N GLU A 7 8.67 2.41 9.38
CA GLU A 7 9.74 1.98 10.28
C GLU A 7 10.86 1.39 9.43
N GLY A 8 12.06 1.97 9.55
CA GLY A 8 13.19 1.53 8.75
C GLY A 8 13.17 2.15 7.35
N GLU A 9 13.64 1.42 6.35
CA GLU A 9 13.84 1.95 5.01
C GLU A 9 12.61 1.85 4.12
N PHE A 10 11.77 0.85 4.35
CA PHE A 10 10.59 0.61 3.51
C PHE A 10 9.59 -0.27 4.24
N ILE A 11 8.38 -0.33 3.67
CA ILE A 11 7.36 -1.31 4.06
C ILE A 11 6.83 -1.94 2.76
N HIS A 12 6.51 -3.23 2.78
CA HIS A 12 5.90 -3.86 1.61
C HIS A 12 4.49 -3.34 1.41
N LYS A 13 4.09 -3.17 0.14
CA LYS A 13 2.79 -2.59 -0.21
C LYS A 13 1.63 -3.31 0.46
N SER A 14 1.65 -4.64 0.47
CA SER A 14 0.58 -5.43 1.11
C SER A 14 0.54 -5.20 2.61
N GLN A 15 1.70 -5.07 3.25
CA GLN A 15 1.77 -4.78 4.68
C GLN A 15 1.25 -3.38 4.98
N LEU A 16 1.53 -2.42 4.10
CA LEU A 16 1.05 -1.05 4.28
C LEU A 16 -0.47 -0.99 4.23
N LEU A 17 -1.10 -1.70 3.28
CA LEU A 17 -2.56 -1.75 3.19
C LEU A 17 -3.17 -2.30 4.46
N LYS A 18 -2.58 -3.34 5.03
CA LYS A 18 -3.05 -3.93 6.27
C LYS A 18 -2.80 -2.98 7.45
N ALA A 19 -1.62 -2.39 7.54
CA ALA A 19 -1.27 -1.49 8.63
C ALA A 19 -2.13 -0.23 8.64
N ALA A 20 -2.53 0.25 7.46
CA ALA A 20 -3.44 1.39 7.34
C ALA A 20 -4.91 1.00 7.53
N ASN A 21 -5.17 -0.26 7.82
CA ASN A 21 -6.50 -0.78 8.09
C ASN A 21 -7.45 -0.70 6.90
N LEU A 22 -6.92 -0.69 5.69
CA LEU A 22 -7.73 -0.70 4.47
C LEU A 22 -8.10 -2.11 4.05
N VAL A 23 -7.33 -3.09 4.49
CA VAL A 23 -7.66 -4.51 4.38
C VAL A 23 -7.42 -5.14 5.73
N GLN A 24 -8.04 -6.30 6.00
CA GLN A 24 -7.97 -6.92 7.32
C GLN A 24 -6.89 -7.98 7.44
N THR A 25 -6.51 -8.58 6.34
CA THR A 25 -5.51 -9.66 6.33
C THR A 25 -4.50 -9.46 5.22
N GLY A 26 -3.33 -10.10 5.36
CA GLY A 26 -2.34 -10.10 4.29
C GLY A 26 -2.85 -10.80 3.03
N GLY A 27 -3.69 -11.82 3.19
CA GLY A 27 -4.30 -12.51 2.03
C GLY A 27 -5.21 -11.59 1.26
N GLU A 28 -6.03 -10.81 1.94
CA GLU A 28 -6.89 -9.83 1.28
C GLU A 28 -6.04 -8.78 0.55
N ALA A 29 -4.97 -8.31 1.17
CA ALA A 29 -4.07 -7.36 0.54
C ALA A 29 -3.51 -7.89 -0.76
N GLN A 30 -3.09 -9.16 -0.78
CA GLN A 30 -2.55 -9.78 -1.98
C GLN A 30 -3.59 -9.89 -3.09
N ILE A 31 -4.82 -10.20 -2.72
CA ILE A 31 -5.92 -10.32 -3.69
C ILE A 31 -6.17 -8.96 -4.37
N VAL A 32 -6.33 -7.89 -3.60
CA VAL A 32 -6.63 -6.59 -4.18
C VAL A 32 -5.48 -6.05 -5.02
N VAL A 33 -4.24 -6.35 -4.63
CA VAL A 33 -3.06 -5.96 -5.42
C VAL A 33 -3.06 -6.69 -6.76
N THR A 34 -3.29 -8.00 -6.77
CA THR A 34 -3.26 -8.79 -8.00
C THR A 34 -4.45 -8.51 -8.91
N GLU A 35 -5.55 -8.02 -8.35
CA GLU A 35 -6.70 -7.60 -9.13
C GLU A 35 -6.53 -6.21 -9.78
N GLY A 36 -5.41 -5.55 -9.55
CA GLY A 36 -5.17 -4.22 -10.12
C GLY A 36 -5.97 -3.12 -9.46
N ARG A 37 -6.34 -3.29 -8.18
CA ARG A 37 -7.15 -2.32 -7.45
C ARG A 37 -6.31 -1.36 -6.62
N VAL A 38 -4.99 -1.49 -6.66
CA VAL A 38 -4.07 -0.69 -5.86
C VAL A 38 -3.17 0.11 -6.78
N ARG A 39 -3.05 1.42 -6.53
CA ARG A 39 -2.16 2.30 -7.27
C ARG A 39 -0.93 2.64 -6.43
N TYR A 40 0.21 2.67 -7.08
CA TYR A 40 1.47 3.08 -6.47
C TYR A 40 1.95 4.34 -7.20
N ASN A 41 2.09 5.43 -6.48
CA ASN A 41 2.49 6.72 -7.05
C ASN A 41 1.65 7.08 -8.29
N GLY A 42 0.34 6.82 -8.22
CA GLY A 42 -0.60 7.19 -9.26
C GLY A 42 -0.82 6.14 -10.36
N HIS A 43 -0.10 5.03 -10.33
CA HIS A 43 -0.20 4.00 -11.37
C HIS A 43 -0.58 2.66 -10.77
N ILE A 44 -1.42 1.90 -11.49
CA ILE A 44 -1.77 0.56 -11.05
C ILE A 44 -0.52 -0.30 -11.03
N ASP A 45 -0.31 -0.99 -9.91
CA ASP A 45 0.87 -1.82 -9.70
C ASP A 45 0.44 -3.16 -9.15
N TYR A 46 0.87 -4.25 -9.78
CA TYR A 46 0.45 -5.60 -9.41
C TYR A 46 1.44 -6.32 -8.51
N ARG A 47 2.55 -5.68 -8.15
CA ARG A 47 3.60 -6.32 -7.35
C ARG A 47 3.20 -6.34 -5.88
N LYS A 48 3.11 -7.54 -5.30
CA LYS A 48 2.70 -7.70 -3.91
C LYS A 48 3.76 -7.21 -2.93
N ARG A 49 5.03 -7.41 -3.27
CA ARG A 49 6.16 -7.10 -2.40
C ARG A 49 6.89 -5.84 -2.83
N LEU A 50 6.19 -4.94 -3.50
CA LEU A 50 6.77 -3.66 -3.82
C LEU A 50 7.19 -2.95 -2.54
N LYS A 51 8.40 -2.44 -2.52
CA LYS A 51 8.93 -1.69 -1.38
C LYS A 51 8.44 -0.26 -1.46
N VAL A 52 7.65 0.15 -0.48
CA VAL A 52 7.14 1.53 -0.36
C VAL A 52 8.05 2.28 0.59
N LYS A 53 8.57 3.41 0.13
CA LYS A 53 9.53 4.22 0.88
C LYS A 53 8.89 5.53 1.29
N PRO A 54 9.44 6.22 2.30
CA PRO A 54 8.98 7.58 2.62
C PRO A 54 8.95 8.46 1.38
N GLY A 55 7.84 9.16 1.17
CA GLY A 55 7.60 9.97 -0.02
C GLY A 55 6.72 9.31 -1.05
N ASP A 56 6.57 7.99 -1.00
CA ASP A 56 5.70 7.26 -1.93
C ASP A 56 4.24 7.33 -1.48
N THR A 57 3.33 7.12 -2.43
CA THR A 57 1.90 7.04 -2.13
C THR A 57 1.33 5.72 -2.63
N VAL A 58 0.34 5.20 -1.88
CA VAL A 58 -0.40 4.00 -2.25
C VAL A 58 -1.88 4.35 -2.14
N GLU A 59 -2.67 4.01 -3.15
CA GLU A 59 -4.08 4.33 -3.18
C GLU A 59 -4.91 3.05 -3.33
N PHE A 60 -5.95 2.93 -2.51
CA PHE A 60 -6.88 1.82 -2.56
C PHE A 60 -8.23 2.27 -2.01
N ALA A 61 -9.32 1.87 -2.69
CA ALA A 61 -10.69 2.12 -2.26
C ALA A 61 -10.98 3.60 -1.97
N GLY A 62 -10.40 4.49 -2.77
CA GLY A 62 -10.60 5.93 -2.61
C GLY A 62 -9.75 6.56 -1.53
N GLU A 63 -8.94 5.78 -0.82
CA GLU A 63 -8.05 6.30 0.21
C GLU A 63 -6.62 6.36 -0.31
N ILE A 64 -5.92 7.44 0.01
CA ILE A 64 -4.51 7.60 -0.35
C ILE A 64 -3.68 7.54 0.91
N ILE A 65 -2.69 6.64 0.92
CA ILE A 65 -1.72 6.52 2.02
C ILE A 65 -0.42 7.17 1.56
N ARG A 66 0.07 8.11 2.33
CA ARG A 66 1.37 8.71 2.09
C ARG A 66 2.37 8.16 3.10
N ALA A 67 3.42 7.53 2.60
CA ALA A 67 4.52 7.05 3.45
C ALA A 67 5.38 8.24 3.87
N ILE A 68 5.68 8.31 5.16
CA ILE A 68 6.53 9.37 5.71
C ILE A 68 7.63 8.80 6.58
#